data_cfbcecf0d1885727bcdf03a2f60361d0
#
_entry.id   cfbcecf0d1885727bcdf03a2f60361d0
#
_cell.length_a   1.000
_cell.length_b   1.000
_cell.length_c   1.000
_cell.angle_alpha   90.00
_cell.angle_beta   90.00
_cell.angle_gamma   90.00
#
_symmetry.space_group_name_H-M   'P 1'
#
loop_
_entity.id
_entity.type
_entity.pdbx_description
1 polymer ?
#
loop_
_entity_poly.entity_id
_entity_poly.type
_entity_poly.pdbx_seq_one_letter_code
_entity_poly.pdbx_strand_id
1 'polypeptide(L)'
;MSTGRVLIIQNDATENLCLYETFLKERVEVDVVYAYSLKTGESFPAIENYSAFVVGPTPISANDVNLHPFLVKEWKYLSKIIVSEKPTLGVCCGGQILARLLGAKVVWSPSKEVGVYTVKLTEQGRLDDLFKGFPMEFPVFHWHNEMFNVPPEGSLLVKGNPCPIQAYSWRSIRGVIFHLEIDHREAERWTNAYPAELEAVSKTKKQVVDECREREPEMRQLAKRLVENFLLLGQ
;
A
#
# COMPACT_ATOMS: atom_id res chain seq x y z
N MET A 1 -2.22 -7.92 25.47
CA MET A 1 -2.52 -7.60 24.06
C MET A 1 -2.82 -6.11 24.02
N SER A 2 -2.07 -5.33 23.26
CA SER A 2 -2.32 -3.89 23.14
C SER A 2 -3.70 -3.68 22.50
N THR A 3 -4.58 -2.97 23.18
CA THR A 3 -5.90 -2.55 22.69
C THR A 3 -5.75 -1.37 21.71
N GLY A 4 -4.84 -1.51 20.75
CA GLY A 4 -4.59 -0.45 19.77
C GLY A 4 -5.74 -0.34 18.77
N ARG A 5 -6.06 0.90 18.37
CA ARG A 5 -7.01 1.20 17.29
C ARG A 5 -6.23 1.61 16.05
N VAL A 6 -6.57 1.06 14.90
CA VAL A 6 -5.96 1.39 13.60
C VAL A 6 -6.92 2.22 12.76
N LEU A 7 -6.41 3.28 12.12
CA LEU A 7 -7.15 4.02 11.12
C LEU A 7 -6.72 3.57 9.71
N ILE A 8 -7.68 3.13 8.93
CA ILE A 8 -7.53 2.98 7.48
C ILE A 8 -7.98 4.27 6.80
N ILE A 9 -7.14 4.83 5.96
CA ILE A 9 -7.44 5.95 5.07
C ILE A 9 -7.66 5.35 3.68
N GLN A 10 -8.92 5.26 3.27
CA GLN A 10 -9.31 4.71 1.97
C GLN A 10 -9.47 5.84 0.96
N ASN A 11 -8.70 5.78 -0.13
CA ASN A 11 -8.56 6.85 -1.11
C ASN A 11 -9.36 6.64 -2.39
N ASP A 12 -9.94 5.46 -2.56
CA ASP A 12 -10.76 5.14 -3.72
C ASP A 12 -11.88 4.14 -3.37
N ALA A 13 -12.98 4.19 -4.12
CA ALA A 13 -14.12 3.28 -3.90
C ALA A 13 -13.88 1.88 -4.47
N THR A 14 -13.04 1.77 -5.50
CA THR A 14 -12.72 0.51 -6.17
C THR A 14 -11.48 -0.14 -5.55
N GLU A 15 -10.45 0.65 -5.28
CA GLU A 15 -9.17 0.19 -4.75
C GLU A 15 -9.16 0.21 -3.22
N ASN A 16 -9.80 -0.77 -2.62
CA ASN A 16 -9.87 -0.91 -1.16
C ASN A 16 -8.80 -1.89 -0.62
N LEU A 17 -8.62 -1.93 0.70
CA LEU A 17 -7.58 -2.73 1.35
C LEU A 17 -8.01 -4.17 1.71
N CYS A 18 -9.12 -4.64 1.21
CA CYS A 18 -9.61 -6.02 1.22
C CYS A 18 -9.11 -6.91 2.37
N LEU A 19 -8.14 -7.79 2.07
CA LEU A 19 -7.58 -8.73 3.05
C LEU A 19 -6.86 -8.02 4.21
N TYR A 20 -6.22 -6.87 3.97
CA TYR A 20 -5.57 -6.15 5.06
C TYR A 20 -6.60 -5.64 6.07
N GLU A 21 -7.71 -5.05 5.61
CA GLU A 21 -8.79 -4.62 6.50
C GLU A 21 -9.37 -5.81 7.25
N THR A 22 -9.59 -6.95 6.57
CA THR A 22 -10.09 -8.18 7.17
C THR A 22 -9.17 -8.66 8.30
N PHE A 23 -7.87 -8.80 8.03
CA PHE A 23 -6.91 -9.31 9.02
C PHE A 23 -6.63 -8.33 10.16
N LEU A 24 -6.71 -7.02 9.91
CA LEU A 24 -6.64 -6.01 10.97
C LEU A 24 -7.82 -6.14 11.92
N LYS A 25 -9.05 -6.25 11.39
CA LYS A 25 -10.28 -6.41 12.20
C LYS A 25 -10.32 -7.68 13.04
N GLU A 26 -9.59 -8.73 12.64
CA GLU A 26 -9.42 -9.94 13.45
C GLU A 26 -8.58 -9.72 14.73
N ARG A 27 -7.82 -8.62 14.81
CA ARG A 27 -6.78 -8.40 15.84
C ARG A 27 -6.98 -7.15 16.68
N VAL A 28 -7.51 -6.09 16.10
CA VAL A 28 -7.62 -4.77 16.72
C VAL A 28 -8.93 -4.08 16.30
N GLU A 29 -9.28 -2.99 16.99
CA GLU A 29 -10.32 -2.09 16.51
C GLU A 29 -9.83 -1.34 15.27
N VAL A 30 -10.69 -1.25 14.25
CA VAL A 30 -10.38 -0.59 12.98
C VAL A 30 -11.46 0.39 12.61
N ASP A 31 -11.09 1.64 12.42
CA ASP A 31 -11.91 2.64 11.77
C ASP A 31 -11.47 2.82 10.32
N VAL A 32 -12.43 3.13 9.44
CA VAL A 32 -12.15 3.45 8.04
C VAL A 32 -12.66 4.87 7.77
N VAL A 33 -11.77 5.73 7.29
CA VAL A 33 -12.14 7.03 6.75
C VAL A 33 -12.06 6.99 5.22
N TYR A 34 -13.19 7.27 4.58
CA TYR A 34 -13.28 7.34 3.12
C TYR A 34 -12.87 8.74 2.67
N ALA A 35 -11.56 8.95 2.48
CA ALA A 35 -10.98 10.26 2.20
C ALA A 35 -11.56 10.89 0.92
N TYR A 36 -11.77 10.08 -0.12
CA TYR A 36 -12.35 10.50 -1.40
C TYR A 36 -13.79 11.05 -1.28
N SER A 37 -14.52 10.73 -0.22
CA SER A 37 -15.91 11.14 0.01
C SER A 37 -16.08 12.21 1.09
N LEU A 38 -14.99 12.68 1.72
CA LEU A 38 -15.05 13.73 2.74
C LEU A 38 -15.58 15.05 2.15
N LYS A 39 -16.71 15.51 2.68
CA LYS A 39 -17.35 16.75 2.27
C LYS A 39 -16.55 17.98 2.71
N THR A 40 -16.89 19.13 2.14
CA THR A 40 -16.36 20.42 2.60
C THR A 40 -16.75 20.65 4.05
N GLY A 41 -15.76 20.91 4.91
CA GLY A 41 -15.98 21.09 6.37
C GLY A 41 -15.79 19.83 7.21
N GLU A 42 -15.85 18.64 6.63
CA GLU A 42 -15.48 17.41 7.32
C GLU A 42 -13.96 17.30 7.46
N SER A 43 -13.49 16.72 8.55
CA SER A 43 -12.07 16.55 8.86
C SER A 43 -11.76 15.06 9.13
N PHE A 44 -10.50 14.72 8.94
CA PHE A 44 -9.99 13.44 9.45
C PHE A 44 -10.11 13.37 10.98
N PRO A 45 -10.25 12.17 11.54
CA PRO A 45 -10.34 12.00 12.99
C PRO A 45 -9.02 12.37 13.68
N ALA A 46 -9.08 12.60 15.00
CA ALA A 46 -7.90 12.97 15.79
C ALA A 46 -6.86 11.83 15.81
N ILE A 47 -5.60 12.15 15.52
CA ILE A 47 -4.49 11.18 15.42
C ILE A 47 -4.25 10.44 16.74
N GLU A 48 -4.50 11.11 17.85
CA GLU A 48 -4.31 10.61 19.20
C GLU A 48 -5.15 9.36 19.49
N ASN A 49 -6.27 9.21 18.80
CA ASN A 49 -7.20 8.08 18.96
C ASN A 49 -6.67 6.76 18.37
N TYR A 50 -5.58 6.81 17.59
CA TYR A 50 -5.07 5.65 16.85
C TYR A 50 -3.63 5.32 17.25
N SER A 51 -3.33 4.04 17.27
CA SER A 51 -1.98 3.52 17.51
C SER A 51 -1.19 3.32 16.21
N ALA A 52 -1.87 3.14 15.09
CA ALA A 52 -1.25 2.95 13.77
C ALA A 52 -2.19 3.38 12.64
N PHE A 53 -1.63 3.56 11.43
CA PHE A 53 -2.33 4.04 10.23
C PHE A 53 -2.02 3.18 9.02
N VAL A 54 -3.04 2.94 8.17
CA VAL A 54 -2.85 2.33 6.85
C VAL A 54 -3.42 3.26 5.80
N VAL A 55 -2.60 3.63 4.81
CA VAL A 55 -2.96 4.55 3.72
C VAL A 55 -3.16 3.73 2.46
N GLY A 56 -4.38 3.71 1.95
CA GLY A 56 -4.80 2.90 0.81
C GLY A 56 -4.41 3.48 -0.56
N PRO A 57 -4.60 2.66 -1.60
CA PRO A 57 -4.34 3.05 -2.97
C PRO A 57 -5.40 3.99 -3.55
N THR A 58 -5.10 4.54 -4.73
CA THR A 58 -6.01 5.26 -5.63
C THR A 58 -5.39 5.28 -7.02
N PRO A 59 -6.19 5.30 -8.11
CA PRO A 59 -5.67 5.44 -9.47
C PRO A 59 -5.12 6.85 -9.78
N ILE A 60 -5.30 7.81 -8.85
CA ILE A 60 -4.77 9.17 -8.98
C ILE A 60 -3.26 9.14 -8.75
N SER A 61 -2.49 9.78 -9.64
CA SER A 61 -1.06 9.95 -9.44
C SER A 61 -0.76 10.72 -8.15
N ALA A 62 0.19 10.22 -7.37
CA ALA A 62 0.68 10.96 -6.22
C ALA A 62 1.30 12.32 -6.60
N ASN A 63 1.66 12.54 -7.88
CA ASN A 63 2.14 13.82 -8.38
C ASN A 63 1.01 14.85 -8.54
N ASP A 64 -0.25 14.40 -8.65
CA ASP A 64 -1.42 15.23 -8.89
C ASP A 64 -2.20 15.60 -7.61
N VAL A 65 -1.62 15.37 -6.44
CA VAL A 65 -2.24 15.67 -5.13
C VAL A 65 -2.90 17.06 -5.10
N ASN A 66 -2.23 18.07 -5.65
CA ASN A 66 -2.72 19.46 -5.65
C ASN A 66 -3.97 19.67 -6.53
N LEU A 67 -4.28 18.75 -7.44
CA LEU A 67 -5.46 18.82 -8.31
C LEU A 67 -6.71 18.22 -7.65
N HIS A 68 -6.54 17.49 -6.53
CA HIS A 68 -7.62 16.79 -5.85
C HIS A 68 -7.80 17.29 -4.42
N PRO A 69 -8.89 18.04 -4.12
CA PRO A 69 -9.10 18.67 -2.81
C PRO A 69 -9.02 17.70 -1.62
N PHE A 70 -9.48 16.46 -1.78
CA PHE A 70 -9.41 15.46 -0.71
C PHE A 70 -7.97 15.02 -0.44
N LEU A 71 -7.14 14.84 -1.48
CA LEU A 71 -5.71 14.51 -1.33
C LEU A 71 -4.92 15.67 -0.71
N VAL A 72 -5.30 16.93 -0.99
CA VAL A 72 -4.69 18.09 -0.30
C VAL A 72 -4.99 18.07 1.20
N LYS A 73 -6.21 17.67 1.59
CA LYS A 73 -6.57 17.50 3.02
C LYS A 73 -5.79 16.34 3.64
N GLU A 74 -5.74 15.21 2.94
CA GLU A 74 -5.02 14.01 3.36
C GLU A 74 -3.52 14.30 3.52
N TRP A 75 -2.90 14.99 2.56
CA TRP A 75 -1.51 15.42 2.65
C TRP A 75 -1.18 16.13 3.97
N LYS A 76 -2.03 17.09 4.36
CA LYS A 76 -1.88 17.82 5.63
C LYS A 76 -2.07 16.90 6.84
N TYR A 77 -2.95 15.93 6.74
CA TYR A 77 -3.19 14.96 7.80
C TYR A 77 -2.02 13.97 7.93
N LEU A 78 -1.54 13.43 6.82
CA LEU A 78 -0.38 12.53 6.78
C LEU A 78 0.91 13.21 7.27
N SER A 79 1.10 14.51 6.98
CA SER A 79 2.22 15.29 7.55
C SER A 79 2.22 15.26 9.08
N LYS A 80 1.04 15.33 9.71
CA LYS A 80 0.92 15.23 11.17
C LYS A 80 1.16 13.81 11.68
N ILE A 81 0.70 12.79 10.93
CA ILE A 81 0.96 11.38 11.24
C ILE A 81 2.46 11.11 11.23
N ILE A 82 3.20 11.60 10.23
CA ILE A 82 4.67 11.46 10.17
C ILE A 82 5.33 12.04 11.42
N VAL A 83 4.91 13.23 11.85
CA VAL A 83 5.45 13.88 13.06
C VAL A 83 5.11 13.10 14.34
N SER A 84 3.99 12.38 14.36
CA SER A 84 3.58 11.57 15.52
C SER A 84 4.43 10.30 15.72
N GLU A 85 5.26 9.95 14.73
CA GLU A 85 6.10 8.73 14.70
C GLU A 85 5.33 7.41 14.91
N LYS A 86 4.01 7.42 14.75
CA LYS A 86 3.21 6.20 14.85
C LYS A 86 3.40 5.30 13.64
N PRO A 87 3.38 3.96 13.81
CA PRO A 87 3.47 3.01 12.71
C PRO A 87 2.49 3.34 11.59
N THR A 88 3.02 3.45 10.38
CA THR A 88 2.21 3.81 9.20
C THR A 88 2.63 2.96 8.01
N LEU A 89 1.65 2.28 7.40
CA LEU A 89 1.82 1.50 6.18
C LEU A 89 1.13 2.22 5.02
N GLY A 90 1.88 2.56 3.98
CA GLY A 90 1.33 3.06 2.72
C GLY A 90 1.32 1.96 1.66
N VAL A 91 0.19 1.76 1.00
CA VAL A 91 0.00 0.76 -0.06
C VAL A 91 -0.18 1.46 -1.40
N CYS A 92 0.62 1.09 -2.38
CA CYS A 92 0.63 1.64 -3.74
C CYS A 92 0.70 3.17 -3.73
N CYS A 93 -0.31 3.89 -4.19
CA CYS A 93 -0.35 5.36 -4.16
C CYS A 93 -0.22 5.91 -2.73
N GLY A 94 -0.77 5.25 -1.70
CA GLY A 94 -0.55 5.63 -0.30
C GLY A 94 0.92 5.62 0.08
N GLY A 95 1.69 4.62 -0.37
CA GLY A 95 3.15 4.55 -0.22
C GLY A 95 3.86 5.66 -1.00
N GLN A 96 3.38 6.02 -2.19
CA GLN A 96 3.93 7.09 -3.01
C GLN A 96 3.70 8.47 -2.36
N ILE A 97 2.51 8.74 -1.83
CA ILE A 97 2.20 10.00 -1.13
C ILE A 97 3.08 10.16 0.10
N LEU A 98 3.24 9.10 0.91
CA LEU A 98 4.15 9.12 2.06
C LEU A 98 5.61 9.35 1.64
N ALA A 99 6.08 8.68 0.60
CA ALA A 99 7.43 8.89 0.08
C ALA A 99 7.68 10.35 -0.34
N ARG A 100 6.72 10.98 -1.01
CA ARG A 100 6.81 12.41 -1.39
C ARG A 100 6.83 13.34 -0.18
N LEU A 101 6.01 13.07 0.83
CA LEU A 101 6.03 13.81 2.10
C LEU A 101 7.39 13.73 2.80
N LEU A 102 8.10 12.60 2.62
CA LEU A 102 9.43 12.35 3.13
C LEU A 102 10.56 12.87 2.22
N GLY A 103 10.22 13.60 1.15
CA GLY A 103 11.18 14.22 0.24
C GLY A 103 11.64 13.36 -0.95
N ALA A 104 11.06 12.18 -1.13
CA ALA A 104 11.32 11.36 -2.31
C ALA A 104 10.54 11.86 -3.54
N LYS A 105 10.99 11.44 -4.73
CA LYS A 105 10.24 11.66 -5.98
C LYS A 105 9.41 10.43 -6.31
N VAL A 106 8.26 10.65 -6.91
CA VAL A 106 7.48 9.64 -7.62
C VAL A 106 7.72 9.84 -9.11
N VAL A 107 8.13 8.78 -9.78
CA VAL A 107 8.55 8.78 -11.19
C VAL A 107 7.92 7.60 -11.93
N TRP A 108 7.96 7.64 -13.24
CA TRP A 108 7.53 6.49 -14.05
C TRP A 108 8.37 5.26 -13.73
N SER A 109 7.70 4.11 -13.58
CA SER A 109 8.38 2.81 -13.56
C SER A 109 8.98 2.51 -14.94
N PRO A 110 10.07 1.74 -15.03
CA PRO A 110 10.64 1.32 -16.33
C PRO A 110 9.63 0.68 -17.27
N SER A 111 8.62 0.01 -16.72
CA SER A 111 7.42 -0.40 -17.46
C SER A 111 6.24 -0.51 -16.49
N LYS A 112 5.03 -0.51 -17.06
CA LYS A 112 3.79 -0.78 -16.33
C LYS A 112 3.76 -2.23 -15.86
N GLU A 113 3.33 -2.47 -14.63
CA GLU A 113 3.14 -3.82 -14.08
C GLU A 113 1.66 -4.03 -13.73
N VAL A 114 1.08 -5.09 -14.32
CA VAL A 114 -0.30 -5.53 -14.06
C VAL A 114 -0.31 -7.06 -13.96
N GLY A 115 -0.86 -7.61 -12.87
CA GLY A 115 -0.89 -9.04 -12.59
C GLY A 115 0.12 -9.46 -11.54
N VAL A 116 0.48 -10.74 -11.52
CA VAL A 116 1.36 -11.30 -10.50
C VAL A 116 2.83 -11.29 -10.95
N TYR A 117 3.68 -10.79 -10.06
CA TYR A 117 5.14 -10.75 -10.23
C TYR A 117 5.82 -11.34 -8.99
N THR A 118 7.08 -11.75 -9.15
CA THR A 118 7.93 -12.15 -8.03
C THR A 118 8.85 -11.00 -7.65
N VAL A 119 8.88 -10.67 -6.37
CA VAL A 119 9.76 -9.66 -5.79
C VAL A 119 10.73 -10.29 -4.81
N LYS A 120 11.80 -9.56 -4.45
CA LYS A 120 12.90 -10.08 -3.64
C LYS A 120 13.26 -9.14 -2.50
N LEU A 121 13.40 -9.67 -1.28
CA LEU A 121 13.94 -8.94 -0.14
C LEU A 121 15.39 -8.50 -0.40
N THR A 122 15.71 -7.29 0.03
CA THR A 122 17.10 -6.84 0.21
C THR A 122 17.66 -7.35 1.54
N GLU A 123 18.92 -7.06 1.85
CA GLU A 123 19.47 -7.35 3.18
C GLU A 123 18.72 -6.56 4.26
N GLN A 124 18.43 -5.28 4.02
CA GLN A 124 17.64 -4.44 4.92
C GLN A 124 16.20 -4.98 5.07
N GLY A 125 15.60 -5.45 3.97
CA GLY A 125 14.27 -6.07 4.00
C GLY A 125 14.21 -7.34 4.85
N ARG A 126 15.28 -8.14 4.87
CA ARG A 126 15.37 -9.33 5.73
C ARG A 126 15.46 -9.01 7.22
N LEU A 127 15.98 -7.83 7.54
CA LEU A 127 16.15 -7.35 8.92
C LEU A 127 14.97 -6.49 9.39
N ASP A 128 14.11 -6.06 8.47
CA ASP A 128 12.96 -5.23 8.79
C ASP A 128 11.81 -6.05 9.37
N ASP A 129 11.27 -5.59 10.49
CA ASP A 129 10.22 -6.30 11.22
C ASP A 129 8.94 -6.49 10.38
N LEU A 130 8.63 -5.60 9.40
CA LEU A 130 7.48 -5.77 8.52
C LEU A 130 7.56 -7.06 7.71
N PHE A 131 8.77 -7.47 7.29
CA PHE A 131 9.00 -8.66 6.46
C PHE A 131 9.53 -9.86 7.25
N LYS A 132 9.45 -9.83 8.56
CA LYS A 132 9.85 -10.96 9.41
C LYS A 132 9.11 -12.24 9.05
N GLY A 133 9.86 -13.28 8.73
CA GLY A 133 9.31 -14.58 8.32
C GLY A 133 8.80 -14.65 6.88
N PHE A 134 9.08 -13.64 6.06
CA PHE A 134 8.88 -13.74 4.62
C PHE A 134 9.97 -14.56 3.94
N PRO A 135 9.67 -15.27 2.84
CA PRO A 135 10.70 -15.89 2.01
C PRO A 135 11.53 -14.81 1.30
N MET A 136 12.72 -15.18 0.82
CA MET A 136 13.60 -14.25 0.09
C MET A 136 12.98 -13.70 -1.19
N GLU A 137 12.20 -14.53 -1.86
CA GLU A 137 11.43 -14.20 -3.07
C GLU A 137 9.99 -14.62 -2.84
N PHE A 138 9.04 -13.76 -3.23
CA PHE A 138 7.62 -14.01 -3.01
C PHE A 138 6.76 -13.35 -4.07
N PRO A 139 5.57 -13.93 -4.35
CA PRO A 139 4.63 -13.36 -5.30
C PRO A 139 3.89 -12.19 -4.68
N VAL A 140 3.61 -11.21 -5.52
CA VAL A 140 2.77 -10.04 -5.21
C VAL A 140 1.93 -9.71 -6.43
N PHE A 141 0.77 -9.07 -6.20
CA PHE A 141 -0.02 -8.51 -7.28
C PHE A 141 0.40 -7.07 -7.53
N HIS A 142 0.46 -6.66 -8.80
CA HIS A 142 0.78 -5.31 -9.23
C HIS A 142 -0.33 -4.71 -10.06
N TRP A 143 -0.51 -3.40 -9.88
CA TRP A 143 -1.34 -2.56 -10.75
C TRP A 143 -0.81 -1.14 -10.66
N HIS A 144 0.32 -0.88 -11.30
CA HIS A 144 0.95 0.43 -11.24
C HIS A 144 1.81 0.72 -12.46
N ASN A 145 2.15 1.97 -12.64
CA ASN A 145 2.90 2.53 -13.75
C ASN A 145 3.91 3.62 -13.24
N GLU A 146 3.69 4.11 -12.02
CA GLU A 146 4.64 4.97 -11.32
C GLU A 146 5.26 4.22 -10.14
N MET A 147 6.45 4.63 -9.74
CA MET A 147 7.14 4.13 -8.55
C MET A 147 7.67 5.30 -7.72
N PHE A 148 7.82 5.09 -6.43
CA PHE A 148 8.53 6.01 -5.55
C PHE A 148 10.04 5.75 -5.60
N ASN A 149 10.85 6.79 -5.40
CA ASN A 149 12.23 6.61 -4.96
C ASN A 149 12.25 6.35 -3.45
N VAL A 150 13.33 5.73 -2.96
CA VAL A 150 13.54 5.59 -1.51
C VAL A 150 13.70 6.98 -0.90
N PRO A 151 12.94 7.32 0.15
CA PRO A 151 13.11 8.60 0.84
C PRO A 151 14.54 8.81 1.37
N PRO A 152 15.03 10.06 1.44
CA PRO A 152 16.27 10.37 2.14
C PRO A 152 16.29 9.75 3.54
N GLU A 153 17.40 9.15 3.93
CA GLU A 153 17.54 8.38 5.19
C GLU A 153 16.69 7.11 5.30
N GLY A 154 15.92 6.78 4.25
CA GLY A 154 15.16 5.53 4.17
C GLY A 154 16.00 4.35 3.70
N SER A 155 15.45 3.15 3.82
CA SER A 155 16.06 1.92 3.34
C SER A 155 15.20 1.23 2.30
N LEU A 156 15.83 0.68 1.25
CA LEU A 156 15.15 -0.18 0.28
C LEU A 156 14.95 -1.57 0.92
N LEU A 157 13.70 -2.00 1.02
CA LEU A 157 13.35 -3.28 1.66
C LEU A 157 13.11 -4.39 0.65
N VAL A 158 12.41 -4.08 -0.44
CA VAL A 158 12.04 -5.05 -1.48
C VAL A 158 12.38 -4.48 -2.84
N LYS A 159 12.94 -5.31 -3.71
CA LYS A 159 13.24 -5.00 -5.10
C LYS A 159 12.54 -5.95 -6.06
N GLY A 160 12.30 -5.48 -7.27
CA GLY A 160 11.64 -6.24 -8.35
C GLY A 160 12.29 -6.01 -9.71
N ASN A 161 11.66 -6.54 -10.71
CA ASN A 161 11.98 -6.35 -12.12
C ASN A 161 10.67 -6.50 -12.92
N PRO A 162 10.29 -5.51 -13.73
CA PRO A 162 11.04 -4.33 -14.16
C PRO A 162 11.12 -3.17 -13.17
N CYS A 163 10.16 -3.02 -12.23
CA CYS A 163 10.20 -1.96 -11.23
C CYS A 163 11.23 -2.31 -10.13
N PRO A 164 12.33 -1.53 -10.00
CA PRO A 164 13.42 -1.89 -9.09
C PRO A 164 13.15 -1.59 -7.62
N ILE A 165 12.20 -0.70 -7.31
CA ILE A 165 11.92 -0.24 -5.95
C ILE A 165 10.49 -0.63 -5.57
N GLN A 166 10.36 -1.64 -4.72
CA GLN A 166 9.09 -2.27 -4.40
C GLN A 166 8.59 -1.95 -2.99
N ALA A 167 9.49 -1.72 -2.05
CA ALA A 167 9.16 -1.28 -0.70
C ALA A 167 10.32 -0.52 -0.07
N TYR A 168 9.97 0.41 0.82
CA TYR A 168 10.93 1.18 1.62
C TYR A 168 10.51 1.24 3.09
N SER A 169 11.48 1.54 3.95
CA SER A 169 11.24 1.99 5.32
C SER A 169 11.81 3.39 5.56
N TRP A 170 11.19 4.11 6.47
CA TRP A 170 11.68 5.35 7.03
C TRP A 170 11.14 5.49 8.46
N ARG A 171 12.01 5.33 9.47
CA ARG A 171 11.60 5.29 10.89
C ARG A 171 10.41 4.33 11.11
N SER A 172 9.26 4.84 11.58
CA SER A 172 8.02 4.08 11.80
C SER A 172 7.18 3.86 10.53
N ILE A 173 7.58 4.42 9.38
CA ILE A 173 6.83 4.37 8.13
C ILE A 173 7.35 3.25 7.23
N ARG A 174 6.42 2.54 6.61
CA ARG A 174 6.67 1.55 5.55
C ARG A 174 5.80 1.87 4.34
N GLY A 175 6.41 1.88 3.15
CA GLY A 175 5.68 2.00 1.89
C GLY A 175 5.93 0.78 1.03
N VAL A 176 4.87 0.18 0.50
CA VAL A 176 4.90 -0.89 -0.50
C VAL A 176 4.21 -0.42 -1.77
N ILE A 177 4.71 -0.80 -2.96
CA ILE A 177 4.05 -0.46 -4.22
C ILE A 177 3.13 -1.58 -4.70
N PHE A 178 3.35 -2.78 -4.23
CA PHE A 178 2.62 -3.98 -4.57
C PHE A 178 1.40 -4.20 -3.66
N HIS A 179 0.58 -5.16 -4.06
CA HIS A 179 -0.65 -5.55 -3.38
C HIS A 179 -0.56 -7.01 -2.94
N LEU A 180 -0.70 -7.29 -1.65
CA LEU A 180 -0.94 -8.62 -1.08
C LEU A 180 -2.38 -8.73 -0.56
N GLU A 181 -3.09 -7.60 -0.44
CA GLU A 181 -4.46 -7.53 0.01
C GLU A 181 -5.48 -7.99 -1.03
N ILE A 182 -5.06 -8.17 -2.28
CA ILE A 182 -5.92 -8.50 -3.42
C ILE A 182 -6.12 -10.01 -3.53
N ASP A 183 -7.37 -10.47 -3.66
CA ASP A 183 -7.72 -11.80 -4.11
C ASP A 183 -8.15 -11.80 -5.60
N HIS A 184 -8.45 -12.97 -6.16
CA HIS A 184 -8.84 -13.07 -7.57
C HIS A 184 -10.17 -12.34 -7.89
N ARG A 185 -11.06 -12.14 -6.91
CA ARG A 185 -12.32 -11.41 -7.08
C ARG A 185 -12.06 -9.92 -7.19
N GLU A 186 -11.15 -9.41 -6.38
CA GLU A 186 -10.72 -8.01 -6.48
C GLU A 186 -9.94 -7.77 -7.77
N ALA A 187 -9.05 -8.69 -8.16
CA ALA A 187 -8.38 -8.63 -9.46
C ALA A 187 -9.40 -8.60 -10.62
N GLU A 188 -10.49 -9.40 -10.53
CA GLU A 188 -11.58 -9.35 -11.50
C GLU A 188 -12.30 -7.99 -11.51
N ARG A 189 -12.52 -7.39 -10.34
CA ARG A 189 -13.13 -6.07 -10.20
C ARG A 189 -12.27 -4.98 -10.83
N TRP A 190 -10.96 -4.99 -10.58
CA TRP A 190 -10.01 -4.03 -11.16
C TRP A 190 -9.89 -4.20 -12.68
N THR A 191 -9.85 -5.43 -13.19
CA THR A 191 -9.82 -5.67 -14.65
C THR A 191 -11.08 -5.17 -15.36
N ASN A 192 -12.24 -5.14 -14.68
CA ASN A 192 -13.46 -4.55 -15.20
C ASN A 192 -13.46 -3.03 -15.12
N ALA A 193 -12.90 -2.46 -14.06
CA ALA A 193 -12.85 -1.02 -13.86
C ALA A 193 -11.83 -0.32 -14.77
N TYR A 194 -10.72 -1.01 -15.10
CA TYR A 194 -9.57 -0.41 -15.80
C TYR A 194 -9.16 -1.20 -17.06
N PRO A 195 -10.07 -1.44 -18.03
CA PRO A 195 -9.76 -2.28 -19.20
C PRO A 195 -8.62 -1.72 -20.07
N ALA A 196 -8.50 -0.39 -20.19
CA ALA A 196 -7.42 0.23 -20.96
C ALA A 196 -6.02 -0.06 -20.38
N GLU A 197 -5.92 -0.34 -19.08
CA GLU A 197 -4.67 -0.70 -18.42
C GLU A 197 -4.17 -2.09 -18.86
N LEU A 198 -5.10 -3.01 -19.16
CA LEU A 198 -4.78 -4.35 -19.66
C LEU A 198 -4.22 -4.30 -21.08
N GLU A 199 -4.78 -3.43 -21.93
CA GLU A 199 -4.29 -3.21 -23.29
C GLU A 199 -2.84 -2.72 -23.28
N ALA A 200 -2.52 -1.80 -22.35
CA ALA A 200 -1.18 -1.24 -22.22
C ALA A 200 -0.09 -2.27 -21.88
N VAL A 201 -0.46 -3.41 -21.26
CA VAL A 201 0.45 -4.51 -20.93
C VAL A 201 0.22 -5.76 -21.78
N SER A 202 -0.65 -5.68 -22.80
CA SER A 202 -1.01 -6.79 -23.70
C SER A 202 -1.49 -8.05 -22.94
N LYS A 203 -2.22 -7.86 -21.85
CA LYS A 203 -2.85 -8.94 -21.06
C LYS A 203 -4.36 -8.92 -21.21
N THR A 204 -4.96 -10.09 -21.18
CA THR A 204 -6.41 -10.24 -21.06
C THR A 204 -6.85 -10.26 -19.61
N LYS A 205 -8.11 -9.86 -19.34
CA LYS A 205 -8.74 -10.02 -18.02
C LYS A 205 -8.53 -11.43 -17.46
N LYS A 206 -8.79 -12.46 -18.31
CA LYS A 206 -8.68 -13.86 -17.89
C LYS A 206 -7.27 -14.20 -17.39
N GLN A 207 -6.23 -13.76 -18.10
CA GLN A 207 -4.84 -14.00 -17.70
C GLN A 207 -4.55 -13.40 -16.33
N VAL A 208 -4.89 -12.12 -16.10
CA VAL A 208 -4.62 -11.44 -14.82
C VAL A 208 -5.36 -12.10 -13.66
N VAL A 209 -6.63 -12.46 -13.87
CA VAL A 209 -7.43 -13.13 -12.83
C VAL A 209 -6.92 -14.53 -12.52
N ASP A 210 -6.53 -15.29 -13.55
CA ASP A 210 -5.99 -16.65 -13.35
C ASP A 210 -4.61 -16.62 -12.67
N GLU A 211 -3.70 -15.71 -13.06
CA GLU A 211 -2.43 -15.48 -12.38
C GLU A 211 -2.65 -15.20 -10.87
N CYS A 212 -3.61 -14.31 -10.56
CA CYS A 212 -3.94 -13.98 -9.18
C CYS A 212 -4.50 -15.19 -8.43
N ARG A 213 -5.45 -15.92 -9.02
CA ARG A 213 -6.09 -17.10 -8.41
C ARG A 213 -5.08 -18.22 -8.11
N GLU A 214 -4.12 -18.43 -9.00
CA GLU A 214 -3.08 -19.45 -8.81
C GLU A 214 -2.19 -19.14 -7.61
N ARG A 215 -1.83 -17.86 -7.41
CA ARG A 215 -0.92 -17.44 -6.35
C ARG A 215 -1.62 -16.91 -5.09
N GLU A 216 -2.95 -16.80 -5.11
CA GLU A 216 -3.74 -16.28 -3.98
C GLU A 216 -3.48 -17.00 -2.65
N PRO A 217 -3.39 -18.34 -2.57
CA PRO A 217 -3.16 -19.01 -1.29
C PRO A 217 -1.87 -18.56 -0.61
N GLU A 218 -0.80 -18.35 -1.39
CA GLU A 218 0.48 -17.87 -0.90
C GLU A 218 0.42 -16.39 -0.55
N MET A 219 -0.09 -15.54 -1.45
CA MET A 219 -0.23 -14.10 -1.22
C MET A 219 -1.10 -13.81 0.01
N ARG A 220 -2.18 -14.57 0.22
CA ARG A 220 -3.05 -14.44 1.38
C ARG A 220 -2.33 -14.73 2.71
N GLN A 221 -1.45 -15.75 2.73
CA GLN A 221 -0.63 -16.04 3.91
C GLN A 221 0.36 -14.92 4.20
N LEU A 222 0.97 -14.38 3.14
CA LEU A 222 1.89 -13.24 3.25
C LEU A 222 1.17 -11.96 3.69
N ALA A 223 -0.04 -11.70 3.16
CA ALA A 223 -0.88 -10.58 3.60
C ALA A 223 -1.18 -10.64 5.09
N LYS A 224 -1.59 -11.82 5.58
CA LYS A 224 -1.85 -12.03 7.01
C LYS A 224 -0.60 -11.76 7.85
N ARG A 225 0.55 -12.31 7.44
CA ARG A 225 1.82 -12.12 8.13
C ARG A 225 2.26 -10.65 8.12
N LEU A 226 2.10 -9.96 6.99
CA LEU A 226 2.42 -8.54 6.89
C LEU A 226 1.60 -7.71 7.87
N VAL A 227 0.30 -7.97 7.98
CA VAL A 227 -0.58 -7.29 8.93
C VAL A 227 -0.18 -7.61 10.39
N GLU A 228 0.12 -8.87 10.69
CA GLU A 228 0.59 -9.28 12.03
C GLU A 228 1.90 -8.57 12.39
N ASN A 229 2.85 -8.53 11.48
CA ASN A 229 4.13 -7.84 11.67
C ASN A 229 3.94 -6.33 11.81
N PHE A 230 3.08 -5.72 10.98
CA PHE A 230 2.76 -4.29 11.05
C PHE A 230 2.24 -3.88 12.43
N LEU A 231 1.35 -4.67 13.02
CA LEU A 231 0.79 -4.41 14.35
C LEU A 231 1.82 -4.52 15.48
N LEU A 232 2.99 -5.11 15.22
CA LEU A 232 4.09 -5.21 16.17
C LEU A 232 5.11 -4.07 16.02
N LEU A 233 5.03 -3.27 14.94
CA LEU A 233 5.91 -2.12 14.76
C LEU A 233 5.63 -1.09 15.86
N GLY A 234 6.70 -0.69 16.58
CA GLY A 234 6.60 0.34 17.63
C GLY A 234 6.11 -0.16 19.00
N GLN A 235 6.08 -1.50 19.21
CA GLN A 235 5.85 -2.10 20.53
C GLN A 235 7.15 -2.29 21.31
#